data_2c3f044577856254090c8ea5709cf9f8
#
_entry.id   2c3f044577856254090c8ea5709cf9f8
#
_cell.length_a   1.000
_cell.length_b   1.000
_cell.length_c   1.000
_cell.angle_alpha   90.00
_cell.angle_beta   90.00
_cell.angle_gamma   90.00
#
_symmetry.space_group_name_H-M   'P 1'
#
loop_
_entity.id
_entity.type
_entity.pdbx_description
1 polymer ?
#
loop_
_entity_poly.entity_id
_entity_poly.type
_entity_poly.pdbx_seq_one_letter_code
_entity_poly.pdbx_strand_id
1 'polypeptide(L)'
;MQRTSINDLVKKAKSEIEELSVDELKDEISEKAPVLVDIRDFRERLLEGTIPGAISAPRGMIEWWFDPDSPYHKVEFTFEKRYIVFCSLGWRSALATSALKDLGFSNVAHLEDGFTGWVDANEQVERVTSGEKWFKNEGDIRSSLEITKEN
;
A
#
# COMPACT_ATOMS: atom_id res chain seq x y z
N MET A 1 15.65 29.12 4.20
CA MET A 1 14.65 28.09 4.45
C MET A 1 15.32 26.76 4.78
N GLN A 2 14.98 26.18 5.89
CA GLN A 2 15.52 24.88 6.28
C GLN A 2 14.83 23.77 5.48
N ARG A 3 15.61 22.98 4.79
CA ARG A 3 15.14 21.86 3.99
C ARG A 3 15.01 20.60 4.85
N THR A 4 13.96 19.81 4.61
CA THR A 4 13.81 18.47 5.18
C THR A 4 14.06 17.42 4.10
N SER A 5 14.91 16.44 4.38
CA SER A 5 15.17 15.36 3.43
C SER A 5 14.01 14.36 3.43
N ILE A 6 13.89 13.57 2.34
CA ILE A 6 12.89 12.49 2.30
C ILE A 6 13.15 11.45 3.41
N ASN A 7 14.41 11.18 3.73
CA ASN A 7 14.75 10.27 4.80
C ASN A 7 14.24 10.77 6.16
N ASP A 8 14.37 12.07 6.42
CA ASP A 8 13.88 12.68 7.65
C ASP A 8 12.35 12.67 7.73
N LEU A 9 11.66 12.88 6.60
CA LEU A 9 10.20 12.78 6.53
C LEU A 9 9.74 11.36 6.84
N VAL A 10 10.37 10.37 6.26
CA VAL A 10 10.04 8.95 6.50
C VAL A 10 10.30 8.58 7.96
N LYS A 11 11.46 8.98 8.50
CA LYS A 11 11.80 8.74 9.91
C LYS A 11 10.79 9.36 10.85
N LYS A 12 10.36 10.58 10.59
CA LYS A 12 9.33 11.26 11.37
C LYS A 12 8.01 10.52 11.29
N ALA A 13 7.57 10.16 10.08
CA ALA A 13 6.33 9.40 9.89
C ALA A 13 6.36 8.08 10.67
N LYS A 14 7.45 7.32 10.58
CA LYS A 14 7.61 6.04 11.29
C LYS A 14 7.55 6.21 12.81
N SER A 15 7.99 7.32 13.36
CA SER A 15 7.92 7.59 14.80
C SER A 15 6.50 7.89 15.31
N GLU A 16 5.59 8.24 14.42
CA GLU A 16 4.23 8.68 14.74
C GLU A 16 3.14 7.66 14.39
N ILE A 17 3.50 6.55 13.75
CA ILE A 17 2.57 5.53 13.27
C ILE A 17 2.82 4.19 13.92
N GLU A 18 1.83 3.30 13.81
CA GLU A 18 1.98 1.90 14.20
C GLU A 18 2.66 1.13 13.07
N GLU A 19 3.75 0.44 13.41
CA GLU A 19 4.50 -0.41 12.51
C GLU A 19 4.32 -1.87 12.87
N LEU A 20 4.03 -2.74 11.90
CA LEU A 20 3.89 -4.18 12.09
C LEU A 20 5.01 -4.91 11.39
N SER A 21 5.54 -5.93 12.07
CA SER A 21 6.40 -6.95 11.46
C SER A 21 5.53 -7.89 10.59
N VAL A 22 6.18 -8.71 9.76
CA VAL A 22 5.49 -9.76 8.99
C VAL A 22 4.73 -10.71 9.92
N ASP A 23 5.33 -11.14 11.02
CA ASP A 23 4.68 -12.05 11.98
C ASP A 23 3.47 -11.39 12.65
N GLU A 24 3.60 -10.14 13.07
CA GLU A 24 2.48 -9.39 13.63
C GLU A 24 1.34 -9.21 12.63
N LEU A 25 1.65 -8.93 11.37
CA LEU A 25 0.64 -8.85 10.31
C LEU A 25 -0.06 -10.19 10.09
N LYS A 26 0.66 -11.28 10.08
CA LYS A 26 0.08 -12.63 9.96
C LYS A 26 -0.91 -12.93 11.08
N ASP A 27 -0.55 -12.57 12.30
CA ASP A 27 -1.43 -12.74 13.46
C ASP A 27 -2.70 -11.89 13.30
N GLU A 28 -2.58 -10.65 12.88
CA GLU A 28 -3.75 -9.80 12.62
C GLU A 28 -4.66 -10.34 11.51
N ILE A 29 -4.06 -10.82 10.42
CA ILE A 29 -4.83 -11.41 9.31
C ILE A 29 -5.68 -12.58 9.81
N SER A 30 -5.13 -13.45 10.65
CA SER A 30 -5.86 -14.60 11.16
C SER A 30 -6.89 -14.25 12.23
N GLU A 31 -6.66 -13.22 13.03
CA GLU A 31 -7.52 -12.88 14.17
C GLU A 31 -8.57 -11.80 13.87
N LYS A 32 -8.23 -10.81 13.04
CA LYS A 32 -9.03 -9.58 12.85
C LYS A 32 -9.47 -9.32 11.42
N ALA A 33 -8.92 -10.03 10.44
CA ALA A 33 -9.20 -9.83 9.02
C ALA A 33 -9.14 -8.34 8.61
N PRO A 34 -8.02 -7.64 8.80
CA PRO A 34 -7.91 -6.22 8.46
C PRO A 34 -8.01 -6.01 6.95
N VAL A 35 -8.30 -4.78 6.54
CA VAL A 35 -8.22 -4.39 5.13
C VAL A 35 -6.75 -4.13 4.79
N LEU A 36 -6.19 -4.95 3.91
CA LEU A 36 -4.82 -4.79 3.42
C LEU A 36 -4.83 -3.84 2.22
N VAL A 37 -4.02 -2.80 2.26
CA VAL A 37 -4.00 -1.75 1.23
C VAL A 37 -2.62 -1.68 0.60
N ASP A 38 -2.53 -2.15 -0.64
CA ASP A 38 -1.33 -2.07 -1.45
C ASP A 38 -1.28 -0.72 -2.17
N ILE A 39 -0.34 0.14 -1.78
CA ILE A 39 -0.22 1.50 -2.33
C ILE A 39 0.83 1.61 -3.43
N ARG A 40 1.39 0.47 -3.86
CA ARG A 40 2.38 0.45 -4.93
C ARG A 40 1.74 0.80 -6.27
N ASP A 41 2.59 1.16 -7.22
CA ASP A 41 2.17 1.33 -8.61
C ASP A 41 1.57 0.01 -9.13
N PHE A 42 0.54 0.11 -9.96
CA PHE A 42 -0.14 -1.07 -10.51
C PHE A 42 0.83 -2.02 -11.23
N ARG A 43 1.86 -1.48 -11.88
CA ARG A 43 2.87 -2.28 -12.57
C ARG A 43 3.70 -3.14 -11.62
N GLU A 44 4.05 -2.62 -10.42
CA GLU A 44 4.74 -3.41 -9.39
C GLU A 44 3.86 -4.59 -8.96
N ARG A 45 2.56 -4.35 -8.75
CA ARG A 45 1.60 -5.40 -8.40
C ARG A 45 1.48 -6.46 -9.50
N LEU A 46 1.43 -6.02 -10.74
CA LEU A 46 1.30 -6.92 -11.89
C LEU A 46 2.53 -7.83 -12.06
N LEU A 47 3.73 -7.27 -11.84
CA LEU A 47 4.99 -8.00 -11.96
C LEU A 47 5.28 -8.93 -10.79
N GLU A 48 4.99 -8.48 -9.60
CA GLU A 48 5.45 -9.15 -8.37
C GLU A 48 4.31 -9.83 -7.58
N GLY A 49 3.06 -9.52 -7.93
CA GLY A 49 1.92 -9.96 -7.12
C GLY A 49 1.69 -9.05 -5.92
N THR A 50 0.86 -9.50 -5.01
CA THR A 50 0.49 -8.76 -3.80
C THR A 50 0.28 -9.71 -2.62
N ILE A 51 0.11 -9.18 -1.43
CA ILE A 51 -0.34 -9.97 -0.28
C ILE A 51 -1.78 -10.43 -0.54
N PRO A 52 -2.10 -11.72 -0.33
CA PRO A 52 -3.43 -12.24 -0.63
C PRO A 52 -4.55 -11.41 -0.01
N GLY A 53 -5.55 -11.04 -0.83
CA GLY A 53 -6.69 -10.24 -0.40
C GLY A 53 -6.46 -8.74 -0.36
N ALA A 54 -5.26 -8.25 -0.65
CA ALA A 54 -4.96 -6.82 -0.62
C ALA A 54 -5.68 -6.07 -1.77
N ILE A 55 -6.26 -4.95 -1.42
CA ILE A 55 -6.86 -4.02 -2.40
C ILE A 55 -5.80 -3.03 -2.89
N SER A 56 -6.00 -2.50 -4.09
CA SER A 56 -5.12 -1.50 -4.67
C SER A 56 -5.63 -0.09 -4.37
N ALA A 57 -4.78 0.72 -3.75
CA ALA A 57 -5.02 2.15 -3.60
C ALA A 57 -3.69 2.88 -3.80
N PRO A 58 -3.37 3.28 -5.04
CA PRO A 58 -2.08 3.90 -5.35
C PRO A 58 -1.78 5.10 -4.46
N ARG A 59 -0.51 5.27 -4.07
CA ARG A 59 -0.11 6.34 -3.14
C ARG A 59 -0.65 7.71 -3.54
N GLY A 60 -0.68 8.03 -4.84
CA GLY A 60 -1.17 9.30 -5.35
C GLY A 60 -2.67 9.53 -5.18
N MET A 61 -3.45 8.48 -4.90
CA MET A 61 -4.90 8.55 -4.77
C MET A 61 -5.41 8.28 -3.35
N ILE A 62 -4.54 7.92 -2.42
CA ILE A 62 -4.99 7.41 -1.14
C ILE A 62 -5.79 8.45 -0.35
N GLU A 63 -5.33 9.68 -0.25
CA GLU A 63 -6.06 10.73 0.44
C GLU A 63 -7.42 11.02 -0.22
N TRP A 64 -7.43 11.07 -1.55
CA TRP A 64 -8.64 11.35 -2.33
C TRP A 64 -9.70 10.26 -2.22
N TRP A 65 -9.28 9.02 -2.11
CA TRP A 65 -10.20 7.88 -2.02
C TRP A 65 -10.70 7.64 -0.59
N PHE A 66 -9.89 7.95 0.41
CA PHE A 66 -10.23 7.71 1.82
C PHE A 66 -11.05 8.82 2.44
N ASP A 67 -10.80 10.08 2.09
CA ASP A 67 -11.48 11.21 2.70
C ASP A 67 -12.96 11.29 2.26
N PRO A 68 -13.92 11.20 3.21
CA PRO A 68 -15.35 11.29 2.87
C PRO A 68 -15.75 12.63 2.24
N ASP A 69 -14.98 13.70 2.48
CA ASP A 69 -15.26 15.02 1.91
C ASP A 69 -14.63 15.21 0.53
N SER A 70 -13.85 14.24 0.05
CA SER A 70 -13.25 14.29 -1.28
C SER A 70 -14.27 14.02 -2.39
N PRO A 71 -14.19 14.70 -3.55
CA PRO A 71 -15.04 14.39 -4.71
C PRO A 71 -14.76 13.00 -5.29
N TYR A 72 -13.64 12.38 -4.93
CA TYR A 72 -13.24 11.04 -5.41
C TYR A 72 -13.36 9.95 -4.32
N HIS A 73 -14.05 10.28 -3.22
CA HIS A 73 -14.21 9.32 -2.12
C HIS A 73 -14.79 7.99 -2.59
N LYS A 74 -14.22 6.90 -2.12
CA LYS A 74 -14.75 5.55 -2.28
C LYS A 74 -15.43 5.12 -0.98
N VAL A 75 -16.72 4.81 -1.08
CA VAL A 75 -17.58 4.55 0.09
C VAL A 75 -17.17 3.35 0.94
N GLU A 76 -16.39 2.42 0.39
CA GLU A 76 -15.84 1.29 1.13
C GLU A 76 -14.79 1.69 2.18
N PHE A 77 -14.19 2.88 2.08
CA PHE A 77 -13.23 3.37 3.08
C PHE A 77 -13.97 4.13 4.17
N THR A 78 -14.06 3.50 5.34
CA THR A 78 -14.74 4.07 6.50
C THR A 78 -13.80 4.11 7.70
N PHE A 79 -14.08 5.02 8.65
CA PHE A 79 -13.20 5.26 9.80
C PHE A 79 -13.14 4.08 10.79
N GLU A 80 -14.14 3.19 10.78
CA GLU A 80 -14.25 2.11 11.76
C GLU A 80 -13.39 0.89 11.43
N LYS A 81 -12.99 0.75 10.16
CA LYS A 81 -12.23 -0.42 9.71
C LYS A 81 -10.77 -0.33 10.11
N ARG A 82 -10.16 -1.50 10.27
CA ARG A 82 -8.72 -1.64 10.45
C ARG A 82 -8.03 -1.70 9.09
N TYR A 83 -7.07 -0.82 8.86
CA TYR A 83 -6.30 -0.79 7.61
C TYR A 83 -4.83 -1.06 7.88
N ILE A 84 -4.23 -1.95 7.09
CA ILE A 84 -2.78 -2.17 7.07
C ILE A 84 -2.27 -1.78 5.69
N VAL A 85 -1.49 -0.73 5.64
CA VAL A 85 -0.94 -0.15 4.40
C VAL A 85 0.44 -0.75 4.15
N PHE A 86 0.76 -1.07 2.91
CA PHE A 86 2.10 -1.53 2.56
C PHE A 86 2.55 -1.05 1.19
N CYS A 87 3.85 -0.94 1.05
CA CYS A 87 4.54 -0.73 -0.22
C CYS A 87 5.66 -1.77 -0.35
N SER A 88 6.74 -1.49 -1.09
CA SER A 88 7.83 -2.47 -1.25
C SER A 88 8.75 -2.56 -0.03
N LEU A 89 9.19 -1.42 0.51
CA LEU A 89 10.22 -1.34 1.56
C LEU A 89 9.75 -0.61 2.83
N GLY A 90 8.52 -0.16 2.89
CA GLY A 90 7.98 0.53 4.05
C GLY A 90 8.18 2.05 4.06
N TRP A 91 8.74 2.65 3.02
CA TRP A 91 8.98 4.10 2.99
C TRP A 91 7.75 4.88 2.52
N ARG A 92 7.21 4.54 1.36
CA ARG A 92 5.96 5.15 0.84
C ARG A 92 4.80 4.90 1.79
N SER A 93 4.72 3.69 2.36
CA SER A 93 3.63 3.33 3.27
C SER A 93 3.72 4.06 4.61
N ALA A 94 4.90 4.38 5.09
CA ALA A 94 5.06 5.22 6.28
C ALA A 94 4.43 6.60 6.07
N LEU A 95 4.74 7.26 4.95
CA LEU A 95 4.16 8.56 4.60
C LEU A 95 2.65 8.47 4.39
N ALA A 96 2.19 7.43 3.71
CA ALA A 96 0.76 7.22 3.46
C ALA A 96 -0.03 7.00 4.75
N THR A 97 0.50 6.19 5.66
CA THR A 97 -0.13 5.92 6.95
C THR A 97 -0.22 7.20 7.80
N SER A 98 0.84 8.00 7.80
CA SER A 98 0.84 9.31 8.46
C SER A 98 -0.24 10.23 7.87
N ALA A 99 -0.35 10.28 6.55
CA ALA A 99 -1.38 11.06 5.87
C ALA A 99 -2.79 10.60 6.22
N LEU A 100 -3.04 9.29 6.30
CA LEU A 100 -4.35 8.76 6.70
C LEU A 100 -4.69 9.13 8.15
N LYS A 101 -3.71 9.13 9.05
CA LYS A 101 -3.92 9.60 10.42
C LYS A 101 -4.33 11.07 10.46
N ASP A 102 -3.70 11.90 9.66
CA ASP A 102 -4.06 13.32 9.55
C ASP A 102 -5.49 13.52 9.05
N LEU A 103 -6.00 12.60 8.21
CA LEU A 103 -7.39 12.60 7.75
C LEU A 103 -8.38 12.08 8.80
N GLY A 104 -7.92 11.57 9.94
CA GLY A 104 -8.77 11.07 11.01
C GLY A 104 -8.90 9.55 11.11
N PHE A 105 -8.17 8.80 10.28
CA PHE A 105 -8.14 7.33 10.37
C PHE A 105 -7.21 6.91 11.51
N SER A 106 -7.79 6.53 12.64
CA SER A 106 -7.01 6.17 13.84
C SER A 106 -6.60 4.70 13.90
N ASN A 107 -7.31 3.82 13.19
CA ASN A 107 -7.08 2.38 13.22
C ASN A 107 -6.29 1.92 11.98
N VAL A 108 -5.13 2.53 11.79
CA VAL A 108 -4.27 2.28 10.63
C VAL A 108 -2.83 2.01 11.09
N ALA A 109 -2.21 1.03 10.44
CA ALA A 109 -0.80 0.70 10.61
C ALA A 109 -0.17 0.45 9.23
N HIS A 110 1.14 0.25 9.19
CA HIS A 110 1.78 -0.21 7.96
C HIS A 110 2.70 -1.41 8.22
N LEU A 111 3.01 -2.16 7.17
CA LEU A 111 3.98 -3.24 7.21
C LEU A 111 5.38 -2.65 7.10
N GLU A 112 6.17 -2.75 8.17
CA GLU A 112 7.47 -2.06 8.28
C GLU A 112 8.45 -2.44 7.16
N ASP A 113 8.59 -3.75 6.89
CA ASP A 113 9.51 -4.25 5.86
C ASP A 113 8.86 -4.36 4.47
N GLY A 114 7.60 -4.01 4.36
CA GLY A 114 6.86 -3.99 3.12
C GLY A 114 6.70 -5.35 2.44
N PHE A 115 6.31 -5.32 1.18
CA PHE A 115 6.12 -6.52 0.38
C PHE A 115 7.43 -7.31 0.20
N THR A 116 8.58 -6.63 0.16
CA THR A 116 9.89 -7.30 0.11
C THR A 116 10.09 -8.18 1.33
N GLY A 117 9.81 -7.67 2.53
CA GLY A 117 9.90 -8.45 3.77
C GLY A 117 8.92 -9.62 3.80
N TRP A 118 7.71 -9.43 3.25
CA TRP A 118 6.72 -10.50 3.13
C TRP A 118 7.22 -11.65 2.25
N VAL A 119 7.78 -11.33 1.08
CA VAL A 119 8.36 -12.33 0.16
C VAL A 119 9.59 -13.00 0.76
N ASP A 120 10.48 -12.26 1.40
CA ASP A 120 11.68 -12.78 2.05
C ASP A 120 11.36 -13.75 3.20
N ALA A 121 10.21 -13.58 3.83
CA ALA A 121 9.68 -14.48 4.84
C ALA A 121 9.01 -15.74 4.24
N ASN A 122 9.04 -15.91 2.92
CA ASN A 122 8.43 -17.01 2.18
C ASN A 122 6.90 -17.12 2.37
N GLU A 123 6.25 -15.97 2.55
CA GLU A 123 4.80 -15.92 2.70
C GLU A 123 4.10 -16.00 1.34
N GLN A 124 2.82 -16.38 1.38
CA GLN A 124 2.03 -16.58 0.18
C GLN A 124 1.82 -15.26 -0.59
N VAL A 125 1.95 -15.33 -1.92
CA VAL A 125 1.76 -14.20 -2.83
C VAL A 125 0.59 -14.51 -3.76
N GLU A 126 -0.31 -13.53 -3.91
CA GLU A 126 -1.42 -13.60 -4.86
C GLU A 126 -1.00 -12.94 -6.18
N ARG A 127 -1.21 -13.66 -7.27
CA ARG A 127 -0.97 -13.08 -8.60
C ARG A 127 -2.04 -12.03 -8.93
N VAL A 128 -1.59 -10.87 -9.40
CA VAL A 128 -2.46 -9.80 -9.87
C VAL A 128 -2.63 -9.91 -11.38
N THR A 129 -3.88 -9.92 -11.85
CA THR A 129 -4.20 -9.89 -13.26
C THR A 129 -4.87 -8.57 -13.61
N SER A 130 -4.71 -8.12 -14.86
CA SER A 130 -5.32 -6.88 -15.29
C SER A 130 -6.82 -7.06 -15.53
N GLY A 131 -7.62 -6.52 -14.62
CA GLY A 131 -9.04 -6.25 -14.84
C GLY A 131 -9.30 -4.75 -14.94
N GLU A 132 -8.25 -3.96 -15.03
CA GLU A 132 -8.34 -2.50 -14.99
C GLU A 132 -8.82 -1.91 -16.30
N LYS A 133 -9.77 -1.00 -16.21
CA LYS A 133 -10.39 -0.35 -17.39
C LYS A 133 -9.43 0.48 -18.24
N TRP A 134 -8.26 0.81 -17.71
CA TRP A 134 -7.25 1.62 -18.38
C TRP A 134 -6.45 0.84 -19.42
N PHE A 135 -6.48 -0.48 -19.35
CA PHE A 135 -5.70 -1.37 -20.22
C PHE A 135 -6.63 -2.34 -20.93
N LYS A 136 -6.35 -2.63 -22.18
CA LYS A 136 -7.18 -3.52 -22.98
C LYS A 136 -7.05 -4.98 -22.56
N ASN A 137 -5.84 -5.37 -22.15
CA ASN A 137 -5.55 -6.73 -21.71
C ASN A 137 -4.24 -6.77 -20.92
N GLU A 138 -3.99 -7.89 -20.25
CA GLU A 138 -2.79 -8.10 -19.44
C GLU A 138 -1.50 -8.04 -20.28
N GLY A 139 -1.55 -8.52 -21.52
CA GLY A 139 -0.39 -8.52 -22.42
C GLY A 139 0.08 -7.10 -22.74
N ASP A 140 -0.83 -6.17 -22.95
CA ASP A 140 -0.48 -4.76 -23.24
C ASP A 140 0.29 -4.14 -22.06
N ILE A 141 -0.12 -4.45 -20.84
CA ILE A 141 0.55 -3.96 -19.64
C ILE A 141 1.95 -4.58 -19.51
N ARG A 142 2.04 -5.90 -19.63
CA ARG A 142 3.31 -6.62 -19.51
C ARG A 142 4.32 -6.15 -20.54
N SER A 143 3.91 -6.01 -21.80
CA SER A 143 4.78 -5.52 -22.88
C SER A 143 5.31 -4.13 -22.60
N SER A 144 4.48 -3.22 -22.08
CA SER A 144 4.91 -1.86 -21.73
C SER A 144 5.94 -1.85 -20.59
N LEU A 145 5.83 -2.79 -19.65
CA LEU A 145 6.76 -2.90 -18.51
C LEU A 145 8.11 -3.50 -18.94
N GLU A 146 8.10 -4.46 -19.84
CA GLU A 146 9.32 -5.05 -20.38
C GLU A 146 10.16 -4.03 -21.12
N ILE A 147 9.53 -3.20 -21.95
CA ILE A 147 10.21 -2.10 -22.64
C ILE A 147 10.88 -1.14 -21.64
N THR A 148 10.24 -0.87 -20.52
CA THR A 148 10.79 0.02 -19.49
C THR A 148 12.00 -0.59 -18.78
N LYS A 149 12.09 -1.91 -18.68
CA LYS A 149 13.22 -2.61 -18.03
C LYS A 149 14.47 -2.67 -18.89
N GLU A 150 14.33 -2.62 -20.22
CA GLU A 150 15.45 -2.67 -21.15
C GLU A 150 16.13 -1.31 -21.38
N ASN A 151 15.57 -0.23 -20.90
CA ASN A 151 16.08 1.13 -20.98
C ASN A 151 16.60 1.61 -19.62
#